data_69b48e6a237bdbcb845895799a2d2744
#
_entry.id   69b48e6a237bdbcb845895799a2d2744
#
_cell.length_a   1.000
_cell.length_b   1.000
_cell.length_c   1.000
_cell.angle_alpha   90.00
_cell.angle_beta   90.00
_cell.angle_gamma   90.00
#
_symmetry.space_group_name_H-M   'P 1'
#
loop_
_entity.id
_entity.type
_entity.pdbx_description
1 polymer ?
#
loop_
_entity_poly.entity_id
_entity_poly.type
_entity_poly.pdbx_seq_one_letter_code
_entity_poly.pdbx_strand_id
1 'polypeptide(L)'
;MPKLLAWFAQNARDLPWRRTRDPYAIWVSEIMLQQTQVKTVLPYWERWMRALPNLAVVAKAKPPILHKLWEGLGYYTRVRNLHRAAQLIMVQHDGHFPRDFEDVLALPGIGRYTAGAICSIAYNEVRPILDGNVMRVLTRCYGIAGNPRERKVNARLWQLAEELVQQAAEIGVRTSTSPRASRITHHAPAPISTSRSWNSARSSAHPGNPGAASVRSRSIAPLINKAAYLNCPAAAGRSAPRRADSLRLSRRKAVASSSARDPLAR
;
A
#
# COMPACT_ATOMS: atom_id res chain seq x y z
N MET A 1 -13.31 1.17 18.02
CA MET A 1 -13.42 1.07 16.54
C MET A 1 -14.27 2.17 15.91
N PRO A 2 -15.55 2.48 16.29
CA PRO A 2 -16.34 3.51 15.59
C PRO A 2 -15.68 4.87 15.49
N LYS A 3 -15.04 5.34 16.57
CA LYS A 3 -14.33 6.63 16.59
C LYS A 3 -13.15 6.68 15.59
N LEU A 4 -12.40 5.58 15.44
CA LEU A 4 -11.29 5.51 14.48
C LEU A 4 -11.81 5.55 13.03
N LEU A 5 -12.90 4.87 12.75
CA LEU A 5 -13.52 4.86 11.42
C LEU A 5 -14.07 6.23 11.04
N ALA A 6 -14.79 6.89 11.98
CA ALA A 6 -15.31 8.24 11.78
C ALA A 6 -14.17 9.26 11.55
N TRP A 7 -13.14 9.18 12.38
CA TRP A 7 -11.96 10.02 12.23
C TRP A 7 -11.28 9.82 10.87
N PHE A 8 -11.09 8.56 10.45
CA PHE A 8 -10.49 8.28 9.16
C PHE A 8 -11.30 8.81 7.98
N ALA A 9 -12.64 8.70 8.04
CA ALA A 9 -13.53 9.21 7.01
C ALA A 9 -13.35 10.73 6.78
N GLN A 10 -13.02 11.48 7.85
CA GLN A 10 -12.81 12.92 7.80
C GLN A 10 -11.37 13.31 7.44
N ASN A 11 -10.38 12.47 7.78
CA ASN A 11 -8.96 12.83 7.70
C ASN A 11 -8.17 12.03 6.64
N ALA A 12 -8.83 11.17 5.87
CA ALA A 12 -8.17 10.37 4.85
C ALA A 12 -7.60 11.28 3.75
N ARG A 13 -6.29 11.14 3.48
CA ARG A 13 -5.66 11.84 2.36
C ARG A 13 -6.27 11.39 1.04
N ASP A 14 -6.57 12.34 0.17
CA ASP A 14 -7.00 12.06 -1.18
C ASP A 14 -5.80 11.66 -2.05
N LEU A 15 -5.72 10.38 -2.39
CA LEU A 15 -4.65 9.79 -3.18
C LEU A 15 -5.23 9.07 -4.39
N PRO A 16 -4.61 9.15 -5.58
CA PRO A 16 -5.22 8.63 -6.81
C PRO A 16 -5.53 7.13 -6.72
N TRP A 17 -4.67 6.32 -6.12
CA TRP A 17 -4.93 4.88 -5.93
C TRP A 17 -6.01 4.57 -4.88
N ARG A 18 -6.52 5.56 -4.17
CA ARG A 18 -7.66 5.41 -3.25
C ARG A 18 -9.01 5.68 -3.90
N ARG A 19 -8.99 6.29 -5.08
CA ARG A 19 -10.19 6.60 -5.87
C ARG A 19 -10.65 5.42 -6.70
N THR A 20 -9.81 4.39 -6.84
CA THR A 20 -10.08 3.18 -7.62
C THR A 20 -10.17 1.94 -6.75
N ARG A 21 -10.81 0.89 -7.30
CA ARG A 21 -10.80 -0.48 -6.77
C ARG A 21 -10.12 -1.45 -7.74
N ASP A 22 -9.52 -0.94 -8.80
CA ASP A 22 -8.73 -1.76 -9.71
C ASP A 22 -7.55 -2.39 -8.95
N PRO A 23 -7.50 -3.74 -8.86
CA PRO A 23 -6.43 -4.44 -8.15
C PRO A 23 -5.05 -4.18 -8.75
N TYR A 24 -4.96 -3.96 -10.07
CA TYR A 24 -3.72 -3.61 -10.73
C TYR A 24 -3.19 -2.25 -10.25
N ALA A 25 -4.01 -1.24 -10.26
CA ALA A 25 -3.64 0.11 -9.85
C ALA A 25 -3.25 0.18 -8.35
N ILE A 26 -3.97 -0.57 -7.51
CA ILE A 26 -3.69 -0.72 -6.08
C ILE A 26 -2.38 -1.46 -5.87
N TRP A 27 -2.16 -2.59 -6.54
CA TRP A 27 -0.93 -3.36 -6.46
C TRP A 27 0.31 -2.54 -6.83
N VAL A 28 0.26 -1.81 -7.96
CA VAL A 28 1.35 -0.91 -8.38
C VAL A 28 1.67 0.10 -7.28
N SER A 29 0.64 0.71 -6.66
CA SER A 29 0.84 1.67 -5.57
C SER A 29 1.49 1.02 -4.34
N GLU A 30 1.04 -0.18 -3.95
CA GLU A 30 1.60 -0.90 -2.79
C GLU A 30 3.07 -1.29 -3.01
N ILE A 31 3.44 -1.72 -4.21
CA ILE A 31 4.84 -2.02 -4.55
C ILE A 31 5.70 -0.74 -4.58
N MET A 32 5.20 0.36 -5.14
CA MET A 32 5.93 1.63 -5.15
C MET A 32 6.13 2.21 -3.74
N LEU A 33 5.15 2.04 -2.86
CA LEU A 33 5.17 2.53 -1.48
C LEU A 33 6.09 1.74 -0.54
N GLN A 34 6.58 0.55 -0.96
CA GLN A 34 7.57 -0.18 -0.17
C GLN A 34 8.83 0.67 0.03
N GLN A 35 9.07 1.11 1.26
CA GLN A 35 10.23 1.95 1.66
C GLN A 35 10.35 3.30 0.89
N THR A 36 9.26 3.77 0.30
CA THR A 36 9.23 5.05 -0.43
C THR A 36 8.09 5.92 0.09
N GLN A 37 8.34 7.22 0.26
CA GLN A 37 7.34 8.17 0.77
C GLN A 37 6.26 8.44 -0.27
N VAL A 38 5.02 8.66 0.19
CA VAL A 38 3.84 8.94 -0.66
C VAL A 38 4.08 10.11 -1.62
N LYS A 39 4.67 11.21 -1.15
CA LYS A 39 4.95 12.39 -1.99
C LYS A 39 5.87 12.06 -3.17
N THR A 40 6.80 11.13 -2.98
CA THR A 40 7.70 10.65 -4.04
C THR A 40 6.96 9.71 -4.99
N VAL A 41 6.09 8.84 -4.48
CA VAL A 41 5.37 7.84 -5.29
C VAL A 41 4.34 8.49 -6.22
N LEU A 42 3.67 9.56 -5.80
CA LEU A 42 2.60 10.20 -6.56
C LEU A 42 2.93 10.43 -8.05
N PRO A 43 3.97 11.19 -8.42
CA PRO A 43 4.28 11.45 -9.82
C PRO A 43 4.73 10.20 -10.58
N TYR A 44 5.32 9.22 -9.88
CA TYR A 44 5.73 7.95 -10.49
C TYR A 44 4.53 7.07 -10.81
N TRP A 45 3.58 6.97 -9.89
CA TRP A 45 2.36 6.19 -10.10
C TRP A 45 1.52 6.75 -11.24
N GLU A 46 1.33 8.07 -11.31
CA GLU A 46 0.60 8.73 -12.40
C GLU A 46 1.27 8.51 -13.76
N ARG A 47 2.59 8.66 -13.83
CA ARG A 47 3.37 8.39 -15.04
C ARG A 47 3.29 6.92 -15.45
N TRP A 48 3.37 6.01 -14.48
CA TRP A 48 3.26 4.57 -14.70
C TRP A 48 1.88 4.20 -15.25
N MET A 49 0.81 4.62 -14.60
CA MET A 49 -0.57 4.31 -15.02
C MET A 49 -0.90 4.88 -16.40
N ARG A 50 -0.32 6.02 -16.78
CA ARG A 50 -0.46 6.60 -18.12
C ARG A 50 0.26 5.77 -19.18
N ALA A 51 1.49 5.33 -18.90
CA ALA A 51 2.31 4.58 -19.86
C ALA A 51 1.93 3.08 -19.93
N LEU A 52 1.50 2.51 -18.83
CA LEU A 52 1.23 1.09 -18.63
C LEU A 52 -0.14 0.92 -17.93
N PRO A 53 -1.25 1.15 -18.63
CA PRO A 53 -2.58 1.28 -18.03
C PRO A 53 -3.17 -0.04 -17.49
N ASN A 54 -2.62 -1.19 -17.86
CA ASN A 54 -3.13 -2.48 -17.42
C ASN A 54 -2.05 -3.58 -17.38
N LEU A 55 -2.41 -4.73 -16.83
CA LEU A 55 -1.54 -5.91 -16.67
C LEU A 55 -0.93 -6.38 -17.99
N ALA A 56 -1.73 -6.45 -19.05
CA ALA A 56 -1.29 -6.98 -20.33
C ALA A 56 -0.16 -6.11 -20.95
N VAL A 57 -0.27 -4.80 -20.79
CA VAL A 57 0.76 -3.85 -21.26
C VAL A 57 2.04 -4.01 -20.44
N VAL A 58 1.94 -4.17 -19.10
CA VAL A 58 3.11 -4.43 -18.25
C VAL A 58 3.78 -5.74 -18.60
N ALA A 59 3.01 -6.81 -18.75
CA ALA A 59 3.55 -8.15 -19.03
C ALA A 59 4.32 -8.21 -20.36
N LYS A 60 3.87 -7.44 -21.37
CA LYS A 60 4.50 -7.33 -22.70
C LYS A 60 5.60 -6.27 -22.79
N ALA A 61 5.74 -5.42 -21.80
CA ALA A 61 6.70 -4.32 -21.84
C ALA A 61 8.14 -4.84 -21.80
N LYS A 62 9.00 -4.20 -22.59
CA LYS A 62 10.44 -4.51 -22.55
C LYS A 62 11.05 -4.00 -21.24
N PRO A 63 11.96 -4.77 -20.59
CA PRO A 63 12.57 -4.38 -19.31
C PRO A 63 13.17 -2.96 -19.27
N PRO A 64 13.84 -2.44 -20.33
CA PRO A 64 14.34 -1.07 -20.33
C PRO A 64 13.26 -0.01 -20.15
N ILE A 65 12.06 -0.22 -20.71
CA ILE A 65 10.92 0.71 -20.55
C ILE A 65 10.48 0.76 -19.09
N LEU A 66 10.32 -0.41 -18.45
CA LEU A 66 9.95 -0.52 -17.05
C LEU A 66 10.99 0.13 -16.13
N HIS A 67 12.29 -0.11 -16.41
CA HIS A 67 13.37 0.49 -15.66
C HIS A 67 13.38 2.02 -15.81
N LYS A 68 13.14 2.54 -17.01
CA LYS A 68 13.08 4.00 -17.24
C LYS A 68 11.94 4.66 -16.49
N LEU A 69 10.75 4.02 -16.46
CA LEU A 69 9.61 4.50 -15.69
C LEU A 69 9.84 4.44 -14.17
N TRP A 70 10.73 3.54 -13.73
CA TRP A 70 11.07 3.33 -12.31
C TRP A 70 12.28 4.11 -11.83
N GLU A 71 13.03 4.73 -12.76
CA GLU A 71 14.27 5.44 -12.48
C GLU A 71 14.05 6.54 -11.42
N GLY A 72 14.85 6.49 -10.35
CA GLY A 72 14.73 7.40 -9.20
C GLY A 72 13.95 6.84 -7.99
N LEU A 73 13.11 5.79 -8.15
CA LEU A 73 12.45 5.13 -7.00
C LEU A 73 13.40 4.19 -6.22
N GLY A 74 14.49 3.72 -6.85
CA GLY A 74 15.38 2.76 -6.23
C GLY A 74 14.79 1.35 -6.07
N TYR A 75 15.57 0.44 -5.45
CA TYR A 75 15.15 -0.94 -5.18
C TYR A 75 14.55 -1.64 -6.41
N TYR A 76 15.32 -1.72 -7.49
CA TYR A 76 14.89 -2.23 -8.81
C TYR A 76 14.39 -3.69 -8.81
N THR A 77 14.68 -4.45 -7.76
CA THR A 77 14.09 -5.79 -7.57
C THR A 77 12.56 -5.73 -7.54
N ARG A 78 11.97 -4.63 -7.03
CA ARG A 78 10.51 -4.44 -6.99
C ARG A 78 9.92 -4.42 -8.40
N VAL A 79 10.46 -3.63 -9.32
CA VAL A 79 9.94 -3.55 -10.69
C VAL A 79 10.18 -4.85 -11.47
N ARG A 80 11.31 -5.53 -11.23
CA ARG A 80 11.54 -6.86 -11.84
C ARG A 80 10.52 -7.90 -11.37
N ASN A 81 10.22 -7.94 -10.06
CA ASN A 81 9.22 -8.83 -9.52
C ASN A 81 7.81 -8.46 -10.02
N LEU A 82 7.49 -7.17 -10.10
CA LEU A 82 6.22 -6.68 -10.65
C LEU A 82 6.03 -7.15 -12.10
N HIS A 83 7.07 -7.05 -12.94
CA HIS A 83 7.03 -7.54 -14.31
C HIS A 83 6.81 -9.06 -14.37
N ARG A 84 7.58 -9.84 -13.59
CA ARG A 84 7.42 -11.31 -13.53
C ARG A 84 6.02 -11.70 -13.04
N ALA A 85 5.50 -11.02 -12.01
CA ALA A 85 4.16 -11.28 -11.52
C ALA A 85 3.10 -10.96 -12.56
N ALA A 86 3.23 -9.85 -13.31
CA ALA A 86 2.32 -9.54 -14.41
C ALA A 86 2.32 -10.63 -15.49
N GLN A 87 3.49 -11.16 -15.85
CA GLN A 87 3.61 -12.27 -16.81
C GLN A 87 2.94 -13.55 -16.29
N LEU A 88 3.13 -13.87 -14.99
CA LEU A 88 2.48 -15.04 -14.38
C LEU A 88 0.96 -14.88 -14.36
N ILE A 89 0.43 -13.71 -14.04
CA ILE A 89 -1.01 -13.45 -14.07
C ILE A 89 -1.59 -13.64 -15.48
N MET A 90 -0.87 -13.23 -16.52
CA MET A 90 -1.31 -13.46 -17.89
C MET A 90 -1.39 -14.94 -18.25
N VAL A 91 -0.49 -15.77 -17.71
CA VAL A 91 -0.41 -17.20 -18.04
C VAL A 91 -1.30 -18.05 -17.14
N GLN A 92 -1.34 -17.78 -15.84
CA GLN A 92 -1.98 -18.64 -14.84
C GLN A 92 -3.40 -18.19 -14.47
N HIS A 93 -3.74 -16.93 -14.74
CA HIS A 93 -5.02 -16.33 -14.35
C HIS A 93 -5.70 -15.61 -15.53
N ASP A 94 -5.41 -15.99 -16.77
CA ASP A 94 -6.02 -15.46 -18.00
C ASP A 94 -6.00 -13.91 -18.08
N GLY A 95 -4.96 -13.29 -17.53
CA GLY A 95 -4.81 -11.83 -17.48
C GLY A 95 -5.69 -11.13 -16.46
N HIS A 96 -6.41 -11.86 -15.63
CA HIS A 96 -7.21 -11.32 -14.53
C HIS A 96 -6.42 -11.37 -13.24
N PHE A 97 -6.35 -10.26 -12.53
CA PHE A 97 -5.69 -10.23 -11.22
C PHE A 97 -6.40 -11.19 -10.26
N PRO A 98 -5.68 -12.16 -9.63
CA PRO A 98 -6.31 -13.17 -8.78
C PRO A 98 -7.01 -12.53 -7.59
N ARG A 99 -8.13 -13.15 -7.17
CA ARG A 99 -8.90 -12.70 -6.00
C ARG A 99 -8.53 -13.48 -4.74
N ASP A 100 -8.21 -14.77 -4.91
CA ASP A 100 -7.84 -15.59 -3.76
C ASP A 100 -6.55 -15.09 -3.12
N PHE A 101 -6.53 -15.07 -1.79
CA PHE A 101 -5.41 -14.52 -1.02
C PHE A 101 -4.12 -15.32 -1.23
N GLU A 102 -4.21 -16.65 -1.34
CA GLU A 102 -3.04 -17.52 -1.51
C GLU A 102 -2.46 -17.36 -2.93
N ASP A 103 -3.31 -17.21 -3.94
CA ASP A 103 -2.88 -16.92 -5.31
C ASP A 103 -2.18 -15.55 -5.38
N VAL A 104 -2.73 -14.53 -4.71
CA VAL A 104 -2.08 -13.21 -4.64
C VAL A 104 -0.76 -13.29 -3.90
N LEU A 105 -0.69 -14.05 -2.80
CA LEU A 105 0.52 -14.23 -1.99
C LEU A 105 1.62 -14.98 -2.73
N ALA A 106 1.27 -15.89 -3.63
CA ALA A 106 2.21 -16.67 -4.45
C ALA A 106 2.92 -15.82 -5.51
N LEU A 107 2.41 -14.62 -5.84
CA LEU A 107 3.00 -13.76 -6.85
C LEU A 107 4.36 -13.19 -6.43
N PRO A 108 5.35 -13.12 -7.35
CA PRO A 108 6.67 -12.58 -7.06
C PRO A 108 6.65 -11.17 -6.47
N GLY A 109 7.32 -11.00 -5.32
CA GLY A 109 7.44 -9.70 -4.65
C GLY A 109 6.24 -9.29 -3.81
N ILE A 110 5.24 -10.14 -3.69
CA ILE A 110 4.08 -9.95 -2.82
C ILE A 110 4.27 -10.77 -1.53
N GLY A 111 4.30 -10.09 -0.41
CA GLY A 111 4.29 -10.71 0.91
C GLY A 111 2.91 -10.60 1.56
N ARG A 112 2.74 -11.25 2.74
CA ARG A 112 1.48 -11.29 3.50
C ARG A 112 0.83 -9.91 3.67
N TYR A 113 1.63 -8.87 3.96
CA TYR A 113 1.15 -7.50 4.04
C TYR A 113 0.54 -7.01 2.72
N THR A 114 1.30 -7.12 1.61
CA THR A 114 0.86 -6.61 0.30
C THR A 114 -0.35 -7.39 -0.21
N ALA A 115 -0.38 -8.71 -0.04
CA ALA A 115 -1.55 -9.53 -0.36
C ALA A 115 -2.79 -9.10 0.44
N GLY A 116 -2.66 -8.93 1.76
CA GLY A 116 -3.73 -8.43 2.61
C GLY A 116 -4.23 -7.04 2.20
N ALA A 117 -3.32 -6.13 1.84
CA ALA A 117 -3.67 -4.80 1.37
C ALA A 117 -4.45 -4.84 0.05
N ILE A 118 -4.00 -5.61 -0.93
CA ILE A 118 -4.69 -5.76 -2.21
C ILE A 118 -6.07 -6.36 -2.00
N CYS A 119 -6.17 -7.53 -1.32
CA CYS A 119 -7.45 -8.21 -1.11
C CYS A 119 -8.44 -7.35 -0.33
N SER A 120 -7.99 -6.63 0.69
CA SER A 120 -8.88 -5.77 1.47
C SER A 120 -9.32 -4.51 0.73
N ILE A 121 -8.44 -3.89 -0.07
CA ILE A 121 -8.74 -2.63 -0.75
C ILE A 121 -9.51 -2.85 -2.05
N ALA A 122 -9.06 -3.80 -2.88
CA ALA A 122 -9.68 -4.07 -4.19
C ALA A 122 -10.97 -4.88 -4.05
N TYR A 123 -10.92 -5.95 -3.27
CA TYR A 123 -11.99 -6.95 -3.19
C TYR A 123 -12.86 -6.84 -1.95
N ASN A 124 -12.48 -5.97 -1.02
CA ASN A 124 -13.22 -5.77 0.21
C ASN A 124 -13.22 -6.98 1.15
N GLU A 125 -12.19 -7.78 1.09
CA GLU A 125 -12.05 -8.90 2.01
C GLU A 125 -11.63 -8.45 3.41
N VAL A 126 -12.07 -9.20 4.41
CA VAL A 126 -11.71 -9.00 5.82
C VAL A 126 -10.32 -9.59 6.04
N ARG A 127 -9.28 -8.90 5.58
CA ARG A 127 -7.88 -9.33 5.69
C ARG A 127 -7.06 -8.33 6.51
N PRO A 128 -6.34 -8.78 7.54
CA PRO A 128 -5.47 -7.91 8.33
C PRO A 128 -4.22 -7.52 7.54
N ILE A 129 -3.67 -6.36 7.91
CA ILE A 129 -2.33 -5.95 7.49
C ILE A 129 -1.50 -5.58 8.71
N LEU A 130 -0.20 -5.82 8.63
CA LEU A 130 0.73 -5.48 9.69
C LEU A 130 2.06 -4.99 9.08
N ASP A 131 2.19 -3.67 8.97
CA ASP A 131 3.44 -3.00 8.61
C ASP A 131 4.07 -2.30 9.81
N GLY A 132 5.20 -1.64 9.63
CA GLY A 132 5.87 -0.90 10.69
C GLY A 132 5.03 0.22 11.31
N ASN A 133 4.07 0.80 10.57
CA ASN A 133 3.17 1.83 11.08
C ASN A 133 2.06 1.20 11.93
N VAL A 134 1.44 0.14 11.44
CA VAL A 134 0.42 -0.63 12.18
C VAL A 134 1.01 -1.18 13.47
N MET A 135 2.20 -1.81 13.40
CA MET A 135 2.92 -2.28 14.59
C MET A 135 3.09 -1.18 15.64
N ARG A 136 3.54 0.00 15.22
CA ARG A 136 3.76 1.14 16.10
C ARG A 136 2.47 1.67 16.73
N VAL A 137 1.38 1.71 15.97
CA VAL A 137 0.07 2.12 16.49
C VAL A 137 -0.45 1.09 17.48
N LEU A 138 -0.45 -0.20 17.12
CA LEU A 138 -0.96 -1.26 17.98
C LEU A 138 -0.16 -1.39 19.29
N THR A 139 1.17 -1.35 19.23
CA THR A 139 1.99 -1.40 20.44
C THR A 139 1.70 -0.24 21.39
N ARG A 140 1.48 0.96 20.88
CA ARG A 140 1.14 2.15 21.69
C ARG A 140 -0.28 2.08 22.25
N CYS A 141 -1.26 1.71 21.44
CA CYS A 141 -2.66 1.65 21.84
C CYS A 141 -2.94 0.54 22.87
N TYR A 142 -2.22 -0.57 22.77
CA TYR A 142 -2.42 -1.75 23.64
C TYR A 142 -1.33 -1.94 24.70
N GLY A 143 -0.39 -0.98 24.80
CA GLY A 143 0.68 -1.05 25.81
C GLY A 143 1.59 -2.28 25.67
N ILE A 144 1.79 -2.77 24.44
CA ILE A 144 2.59 -3.98 24.19
C ILE A 144 4.06 -3.64 24.30
N ALA A 145 4.71 -4.17 25.33
CA ALA A 145 6.15 -4.07 25.53
C ALA A 145 6.91 -5.08 24.65
N GLY A 146 8.21 -4.80 24.43
CA GLY A 146 9.09 -5.67 23.68
C GLY A 146 9.30 -5.25 22.23
N ASN A 147 10.12 -6.02 21.51
CA ASN A 147 10.43 -5.73 20.12
C ASN A 147 9.30 -6.27 19.20
N PRO A 148 8.62 -5.40 18.40
CA PRO A 148 7.54 -5.82 17.50
C PRO A 148 7.97 -6.84 16.43
N ARG A 149 9.27 -6.99 16.19
CA ARG A 149 9.83 -7.99 15.25
C ARG A 149 10.12 -9.34 15.90
N GLU A 150 10.08 -9.41 17.20
CA GLU A 150 10.23 -10.66 17.95
C GLU A 150 9.02 -11.57 17.65
N ARG A 151 9.28 -12.86 17.42
CA ARG A 151 8.26 -13.82 16.96
C ARG A 151 6.98 -13.82 17.80
N LYS A 152 7.11 -13.82 19.15
CA LYS A 152 5.95 -13.83 20.06
C LYS A 152 5.15 -12.52 19.98
N VAL A 153 5.85 -11.37 20.01
CA VAL A 153 5.23 -10.04 19.92
C VAL A 153 4.59 -9.84 18.56
N ASN A 154 5.27 -10.23 17.49
CA ASN A 154 4.75 -10.13 16.12
C ASN A 154 3.49 -10.98 15.92
N ALA A 155 3.47 -12.23 16.41
CA ALA A 155 2.29 -13.09 16.36
C ALA A 155 1.08 -12.44 17.08
N ARG A 156 1.30 -11.86 18.27
CA ARG A 156 0.25 -11.14 19.01
C ARG A 156 -0.26 -9.93 18.23
N LEU A 157 0.61 -9.18 17.57
CA LEU A 157 0.23 -8.03 16.75
C LEU A 157 -0.60 -8.43 15.53
N TRP A 158 -0.28 -9.54 14.86
CA TRP A 158 -1.08 -10.11 13.78
C TRP A 158 -2.48 -10.51 14.26
N GLN A 159 -2.56 -11.20 15.41
CA GLN A 159 -3.84 -11.57 16.02
C GLN A 159 -4.70 -10.34 16.33
N LEU A 160 -4.12 -9.31 16.97
CA LEU A 160 -4.83 -8.05 17.23
C LEU A 160 -5.31 -7.36 15.96
N ALA A 161 -4.47 -7.34 14.91
CA ALA A 161 -4.87 -6.75 13.63
C ALA A 161 -6.07 -7.49 13.02
N GLU A 162 -6.10 -8.82 13.14
CA GLU A 162 -7.22 -9.65 12.67
C GLU A 162 -8.50 -9.39 13.47
N GLU A 163 -8.41 -9.43 14.81
CA GLU A 163 -9.54 -9.12 15.72
C GLU A 163 -10.16 -7.75 15.39
N LEU A 164 -9.33 -6.73 15.15
CA LEU A 164 -9.76 -5.38 14.84
C LEU A 164 -10.46 -5.28 13.49
N VAL A 165 -9.98 -5.98 12.48
CA VAL A 165 -10.59 -5.98 11.14
C VAL A 165 -11.93 -6.70 11.17
N GLN A 166 -12.03 -7.82 11.90
CA GLN A 166 -13.28 -8.54 12.12
C GLN A 166 -14.33 -7.68 12.84
N GLN A 167 -13.98 -7.06 13.97
CA GLN A 167 -14.87 -6.13 14.69
C GLN A 167 -15.38 -4.99 13.81
N ALA A 168 -14.55 -4.50 12.91
CA ALA A 168 -14.96 -3.44 12.01
C ALA A 168 -15.91 -3.92 10.92
N ALA A 169 -15.74 -5.13 10.42
CA ALA A 169 -16.65 -5.75 9.47
C ALA A 169 -18.06 -5.92 10.09
N GLU A 170 -18.13 -6.39 11.34
CA GLU A 170 -19.37 -6.51 12.08
C GLU A 170 -20.10 -5.17 12.28
N ILE A 171 -19.37 -4.11 12.62
CA ILE A 171 -19.94 -2.75 12.76
C ILE A 171 -20.52 -2.29 11.42
N GLY A 172 -19.83 -2.56 10.31
CA GLY A 172 -20.29 -2.22 8.97
C GLY A 172 -21.59 -2.90 8.57
N VAL A 173 -21.72 -4.16 8.90
CA VAL A 173 -22.95 -4.92 8.67
C VAL A 173 -24.11 -4.33 9.50
N ARG A 174 -23.88 -4.03 10.78
CA ARG A 174 -24.92 -3.44 11.66
C ARG A 174 -25.38 -2.07 11.20
N THR A 175 -24.48 -1.23 10.66
CA THR A 175 -24.87 0.10 10.16
C THR A 175 -25.61 0.05 8.83
N SER A 176 -25.36 -0.96 8.00
CA SER A 176 -26.06 -1.14 6.72
C SER A 176 -27.46 -1.74 6.88
N THR A 177 -27.72 -2.46 7.97
CA THR A 177 -29.03 -3.08 8.27
C THR A 177 -29.94 -2.19 9.11
N SER A 178 -29.48 -1.03 9.61
CA SER A 178 -30.32 -0.12 10.41
C SER A 178 -31.24 0.72 9.51
N PRO A 179 -32.57 0.73 9.73
CA PRO A 179 -33.52 1.49 8.92
C PRO A 179 -33.36 3.02 8.98
N ARG A 180 -32.47 3.52 9.85
CA ARG A 180 -32.23 4.96 10.07
C ARG A 180 -31.23 5.59 9.11
N ALA A 181 -30.56 4.80 8.26
CA ALA A 181 -29.52 5.30 7.33
C ALA A 181 -30.07 5.87 6.01
N SER A 182 -31.40 5.84 5.79
CA SER A 182 -32.02 6.27 4.53
C SER A 182 -32.40 7.75 4.44
N ARG A 183 -32.06 8.59 5.43
CA ARG A 183 -32.39 10.04 5.42
C ARG A 183 -31.15 10.93 5.55
N ILE A 184 -30.20 10.77 4.66
CA ILE A 184 -29.26 11.86 4.35
C ILE A 184 -29.44 12.13 2.86
N THR A 185 -30.43 12.94 2.54
CA THR A 185 -30.58 13.56 1.22
C THR A 185 -29.42 14.54 1.06
N HIS A 186 -28.47 14.18 0.21
CA HIS A 186 -27.53 15.15 -0.31
C HIS A 186 -28.32 16.15 -1.15
N HIS A 187 -28.48 17.36 -0.67
CA HIS A 187 -28.83 18.49 -1.52
C HIS A 187 -27.68 18.66 -2.52
N ALA A 188 -27.92 18.27 -3.75
CA ALA A 188 -27.08 18.63 -4.88
C ALA A 188 -27.26 20.15 -5.11
N PRO A 189 -26.17 20.93 -5.27
CA PRO A 189 -26.32 22.28 -5.75
C PRO A 189 -26.84 22.26 -7.18
N ALA A 190 -27.80 23.14 -7.46
CA ALA A 190 -28.45 23.31 -8.77
C ALA A 190 -27.42 23.56 -9.89
N PRO A 191 -27.64 23.03 -11.09
CA PRO A 191 -26.73 23.26 -12.21
C PRO A 191 -26.83 24.72 -12.67
N ILE A 192 -25.70 25.41 -12.71
CA ILE A 192 -25.58 26.71 -13.37
C ILE A 192 -25.67 26.50 -14.87
N SER A 193 -26.75 27.00 -15.46
CA SER A 193 -26.94 27.02 -16.89
C SER A 193 -25.96 27.99 -17.55
N THR A 194 -25.03 27.50 -18.32
CA THR A 194 -24.38 28.26 -19.37
C THR A 194 -24.55 27.54 -20.70
N SER A 195 -25.50 28.07 -21.48
CA SER A 195 -25.68 27.79 -22.89
C SER A 195 -24.46 28.21 -23.70
N ARG A 196 -23.82 27.28 -24.40
CA ARG A 196 -23.24 27.52 -25.71
C ARG A 196 -23.17 26.23 -26.51
N SER A 197 -23.88 26.28 -27.64
CA SER A 197 -23.96 25.28 -28.67
C SER A 197 -22.63 25.02 -29.35
N TRP A 198 -22.32 23.75 -29.61
CA TRP A 198 -21.59 23.34 -30.82
C TRP A 198 -22.12 21.99 -31.31
N ASN A 199 -22.54 22.01 -32.57
CA ASN A 199 -23.17 20.95 -33.33
C ASN A 199 -22.21 19.89 -33.84
N SER A 200 -22.80 18.67 -34.00
CA SER A 200 -22.54 17.64 -35.04
C SER A 200 -21.22 16.85 -34.89
N ALA A 201 -21.20 15.54 -34.89
CA ALA A 201 -21.82 14.60 -35.80
C ALA A 201 -21.72 13.14 -35.29
N ARG A 202 -22.84 12.40 -35.48
CA ARG A 202 -22.99 10.98 -35.90
C ARG A 202 -22.32 9.90 -35.10
N SER A 203 -23.13 9.11 -34.44
CA SER A 203 -23.81 7.86 -34.84
C SER A 203 -23.00 6.61 -34.54
N SER A 204 -23.43 5.83 -33.57
CA SER A 204 -24.07 4.55 -33.75
C SER A 204 -24.45 3.93 -32.40
N ALA A 205 -25.69 3.57 -32.31
CA ALA A 205 -26.35 2.93 -31.21
C ALA A 205 -25.95 1.44 -31.11
N HIS A 206 -25.83 0.94 -29.87
CA HIS A 206 -26.22 -0.44 -29.54
C HIS A 206 -26.90 -0.47 -28.18
N PRO A 207 -28.03 -1.19 -28.06
CA PRO A 207 -28.89 -1.13 -26.90
C PRO A 207 -28.62 -2.25 -25.90
N GLY A 208 -28.92 -1.96 -24.63
CA GLY A 208 -29.52 -2.95 -23.76
C GLY A 208 -28.60 -3.66 -22.77
N ASN A 209 -28.57 -3.17 -21.55
CA ASN A 209 -28.89 -4.05 -20.41
C ASN A 209 -29.40 -3.21 -19.22
N PRO A 210 -30.68 -3.34 -18.84
CA PRO A 210 -31.19 -2.74 -17.62
C PRO A 210 -31.03 -3.72 -16.46
N GLY A 211 -30.43 -3.27 -15.37
CA GLY A 211 -30.63 -3.98 -14.11
C GLY A 211 -29.38 -4.41 -13.38
N ALA A 212 -28.91 -3.52 -12.53
CA ALA A 212 -28.42 -3.84 -11.20
C ALA A 212 -28.16 -2.50 -10.47
N ALA A 213 -29.18 -2.01 -9.79
CA ALA A 213 -29.01 -1.02 -8.73
C ALA A 213 -28.20 -1.68 -7.61
N SER A 214 -26.89 -1.67 -7.73
CA SER A 214 -25.95 -2.11 -6.71
C SER A 214 -26.01 -1.09 -5.58
N VAL A 215 -26.69 -1.45 -4.51
CA VAL A 215 -26.59 -0.84 -3.19
C VAL A 215 -25.10 -0.77 -2.84
N ARG A 216 -24.54 0.41 -2.88
CA ARG A 216 -23.14 0.68 -2.50
C ARG A 216 -23.00 0.52 -0.99
N SER A 217 -22.84 -0.71 -0.52
CA SER A 217 -22.31 -0.98 0.80
C SER A 217 -20.88 -0.42 0.85
N ARG A 218 -20.69 0.71 1.53
CA ARG A 218 -19.36 1.27 1.79
C ARG A 218 -18.66 0.34 2.76
N SER A 219 -17.79 -0.47 2.24
CA SER A 219 -17.01 -1.42 2.97
C SER A 219 -16.05 -0.77 3.97
N ILE A 220 -15.97 -1.34 5.14
CA ILE A 220 -15.24 -0.82 6.30
C ILE A 220 -13.85 -1.46 6.44
N ALA A 221 -13.65 -2.68 5.96
CA ALA A 221 -12.37 -3.37 6.04
C ALA A 221 -11.20 -2.58 5.42
N PRO A 222 -11.33 -1.95 4.23
CA PRO A 222 -10.30 -1.07 3.69
C PRO A 222 -10.02 0.17 4.54
N LEU A 223 -10.99 0.63 5.35
CA LEU A 223 -10.83 1.84 6.16
C LEU A 223 -9.90 1.63 7.35
N ILE A 224 -9.93 0.46 8.00
CA ILE A 224 -9.02 0.17 9.13
C ILE A 224 -7.60 -0.02 8.63
N ASN A 225 -7.43 -0.79 7.58
CA ASN A 225 -6.14 -0.98 6.96
C ASN A 225 -5.56 0.36 6.48
N LYS A 226 -6.40 1.26 5.97
CA LYS A 226 -6.00 2.62 5.56
C LYS A 226 -5.73 3.57 6.73
N ALA A 227 -6.45 3.49 7.84
CA ALA A 227 -6.24 4.37 9.01
C ALA A 227 -4.87 4.17 9.64
N ALA A 228 -4.40 2.93 9.72
CA ALA A 228 -3.07 2.61 10.23
C ALA A 228 -1.93 3.16 9.32
N TYR A 229 -2.20 3.32 8.02
CA TYR A 229 -1.22 3.82 7.06
C TYR A 229 -0.96 5.34 7.13
N LEU A 230 -1.79 6.11 7.80
CA LEU A 230 -1.90 7.54 7.52
C LEU A 230 -1.43 8.50 8.59
N ASN A 231 -1.21 8.09 9.81
CA ASN A 231 -0.88 9.01 10.89
C ASN A 231 0.32 8.58 11.73
N CYS A 232 1.49 8.67 11.12
CA CYS A 232 2.64 9.09 11.91
C CYS A 232 3.07 10.47 11.41
N PRO A 233 3.03 11.54 12.23
CA PRO A 233 3.80 12.71 11.94
C PRO A 233 5.24 12.21 11.77
N ALA A 234 5.87 12.56 10.64
CA ALA A 234 7.29 12.38 10.48
C ALA A 234 7.94 12.91 11.74
N ALA A 235 8.60 12.05 12.50
CA ALA A 235 9.38 12.48 13.64
C ALA A 235 10.38 13.52 13.11
N ALA A 236 10.12 14.77 13.47
CA ALA A 236 11.03 15.86 13.22
C ALA A 236 12.37 15.46 13.85
N GLY A 237 13.42 15.42 13.02
CA GLY A 237 14.80 15.58 13.39
C GLY A 237 15.32 14.77 14.57
N ARG A 238 15.72 13.55 14.35
CA ARG A 238 16.92 13.01 14.99
C ARG A 238 17.94 12.78 13.88
N SER A 239 18.85 13.74 13.78
CA SER A 239 20.09 13.64 13.01
C SER A 239 20.75 12.29 13.35
N ALA A 240 21.01 11.50 12.35
CA ALA A 240 21.84 10.31 12.48
C ALA A 240 23.20 10.76 13.06
N PRO A 241 23.76 10.04 14.03
CA PRO A 241 25.12 10.33 14.47
C PRO A 241 26.05 10.17 13.27
N ARG A 242 26.77 11.23 12.96
CA ARG A 242 27.78 11.23 11.91
C ARG A 242 28.80 10.13 12.22
N ARG A 243 29.02 9.23 11.30
CA ARG A 243 30.15 8.30 11.28
C ARG A 243 31.46 9.11 11.17
N ALA A 244 31.98 9.57 12.28
CA ALA A 244 33.28 10.26 12.33
C ALA A 244 34.23 9.76 13.41
N ASP A 245 33.83 8.81 14.28
CA ASP A 245 34.69 8.39 15.38
C ASP A 245 35.19 6.93 15.35
N SER A 246 34.89 6.15 14.30
CA SER A 246 35.43 4.80 14.17
C SER A 246 36.80 4.69 13.48
N LEU A 247 37.35 5.79 13.00
CA LEU A 247 38.67 5.82 12.32
C LEU A 247 39.82 6.30 13.21
N ARG A 248 39.57 6.73 14.46
CA ARG A 248 40.66 7.15 15.38
C ARG A 248 41.10 6.08 16.39
N LEU A 249 40.39 4.97 16.52
CA LEU A 249 40.78 3.89 17.43
C LEU A 249 41.59 2.77 16.79
N SER A 250 41.63 2.67 15.47
CA SER A 250 42.46 1.66 14.78
C SER A 250 43.91 2.11 14.55
N ARG A 251 44.23 3.40 14.73
CA ARG A 251 45.64 3.89 14.60
C ARG A 251 46.44 3.90 15.90
N ARG A 252 45.84 3.65 17.06
CA ARG A 252 46.59 3.54 18.33
C ARG A 252 47.03 2.13 18.72
N LYS A 253 46.56 1.07 18.00
CA LYS A 253 46.99 -0.31 18.22
C LYS A 253 48.13 -0.77 17.28
N ALA A 254 48.49 0.01 16.27
CA ALA A 254 49.55 -0.35 15.32
C ALA A 254 50.94 0.21 15.67
N VAL A 255 51.07 1.02 16.72
CA VAL A 255 52.35 1.61 17.14
C VAL A 255 52.97 0.92 18.37
N ALA A 256 52.24 -0.03 19.00
CA ALA A 256 52.69 -0.70 20.23
C ALA A 256 53.28 -2.11 19.99
N SER A 257 53.44 -2.59 18.76
CA SER A 257 53.99 -3.93 18.44
C SER A 257 55.28 -3.95 17.61
N SER A 258 56.00 -2.81 17.54
CA SER A 258 57.26 -2.72 16.78
C SER A 258 58.48 -2.34 17.66
N SER A 259 58.52 -2.85 18.87
CA SER A 259 59.74 -2.68 19.69
C SER A 259 59.95 -3.91 20.57
N ALA A 260 60.38 -5.01 19.98
CA ALA A 260 61.10 -6.10 20.64
C ALA A 260 61.54 -7.13 19.58
N ARG A 261 62.68 -6.89 18.94
CA ARG A 261 63.56 -7.95 18.42
C ARG A 261 64.98 -7.49 18.62
N ASP A 262 65.54 -7.98 19.65
CA ASP A 262 66.98 -7.94 19.89
C ASP A 262 67.66 -9.14 19.19
N PRO A 263 68.88 -8.96 18.67
CA PRO A 263 69.60 -10.00 17.96
C PRO A 263 70.52 -10.72 18.94
N LEU A 264 70.73 -12.00 18.79
CA LEU A 264 71.98 -12.74 19.02
C LEU A 264 71.71 -14.24 19.13
N ALA A 265 72.53 -14.94 18.37
CA ALA A 265 73.10 -16.25 18.68
C ALA A 265 72.77 -17.37 17.66
N ARG A 266 73.86 -17.51 16.79
CA ARG A 266 74.41 -18.76 16.25
C ARG A 266 73.58 -19.70 15.42
#